data_cbf5a9ef9b4bafc9252ace7c57ae3eb9
#
_entry.id   cbf5a9ef9b4bafc9252ace7c57ae3eb9
#
_cell.length_a   1.000
_cell.length_b   1.000
_cell.length_c   1.000
_cell.angle_alpha   90.00
_cell.angle_beta   90.00
_cell.angle_gamma   90.00
#
_symmetry.space_group_name_H-M   'P 1'
#
loop_
_entity.id
_entity.type
_entity.pdbx_description
1 polymer ?
#
loop_
_entity_poly.entity_id
_entity_poly.type
_entity_poly.pdbx_seq_one_letter_code
_entity_poly.pdbx_strand_id
1 'polypeptide(L)'
;MNNKYLAINNKFFRMLCPEYDIPKAHLLAGVMLLDEYRLYQWLESGRPAQTIVDVGGHYGSFTAMAKILWPESTVRVYEPHPYSASQLERHTAEFNGVTVINAAAMPMSYTETNAQLYLSTDANDGAHTIGIAPSSSDCEVLDVKSVRFVADLQAIGSPAIDILKLDCEGMESALLEDMSAAGYLANVDFICGEWHGFESIPRIEAALSQTHSVERFRHEWPHGAFFAWRR
;
A
#
# COMPACT_ATOMS: atom_id res chain seq x y z
N MET A 1 18.35 -17.26 11.58
CA MET A 1 17.07 -17.19 10.84
C MET A 1 16.29 -18.47 11.03
N ASN A 2 15.03 -18.38 11.37
CA ASN A 2 14.17 -19.56 11.56
C ASN A 2 13.92 -20.20 10.18
N ASN A 3 13.95 -21.56 10.10
CA ASN A 3 13.72 -22.29 8.83
C ASN A 3 12.41 -21.91 8.11
N LYS A 4 11.40 -21.45 8.86
CA LYS A 4 10.12 -20.97 8.32
C LYS A 4 10.31 -19.70 7.44
N TYR A 5 11.10 -18.74 7.89
CA TYR A 5 11.36 -17.51 7.14
C TYR A 5 12.22 -17.75 5.89
N LEU A 6 13.17 -18.69 5.97
CA LEU A 6 13.95 -19.11 4.80
C LEU A 6 13.09 -19.75 3.71
N ALA A 7 12.10 -20.57 4.09
CA ALA A 7 11.17 -21.19 3.13
C ALA A 7 10.25 -20.14 2.47
N ILE A 8 9.75 -19.18 3.24
CA ILE A 8 8.93 -18.06 2.77
C ILE A 8 9.75 -17.23 1.77
N ASN A 9 10.95 -16.81 2.15
CA ASN A 9 11.82 -15.99 1.34
C ASN A 9 12.17 -16.67 0.00
N ASN A 10 12.48 -17.97 0.01
CA ASN A 10 12.76 -18.72 -1.21
C ASN A 10 11.56 -18.80 -2.14
N LYS A 11 10.34 -18.98 -1.62
CA LYS A 11 9.14 -19.02 -2.43
C LYS A 11 8.88 -17.67 -3.10
N PHE A 12 8.97 -16.60 -2.33
CA PHE A 12 8.77 -15.24 -2.77
C PHE A 12 9.80 -14.82 -3.86
N PHE A 13 11.08 -15.08 -3.61
CA PHE A 13 12.15 -14.76 -4.56
C PHE A 13 11.94 -15.44 -5.91
N ARG A 14 11.51 -16.71 -5.93
CA ARG A 14 11.21 -17.44 -7.17
C ARG A 14 10.02 -16.88 -7.94
N MET A 15 9.06 -16.28 -7.24
CA MET A 15 7.87 -15.71 -7.87
C MET A 15 8.13 -14.37 -8.55
N LEU A 16 8.86 -13.48 -7.88
CA LEU A 16 9.02 -12.11 -8.34
C LEU A 16 10.30 -11.85 -9.13
N CYS A 17 11.28 -12.73 -9.04
CA CYS A 17 12.56 -12.62 -9.77
C CYS A 17 12.85 -13.86 -10.62
N PRO A 18 12.01 -14.21 -11.59
CA PRO A 18 12.31 -15.33 -12.50
C PRO A 18 13.51 -15.06 -13.41
N GLU A 19 13.80 -13.80 -13.71
CA GLU A 19 14.94 -13.36 -14.53
C GLU A 19 15.49 -12.06 -13.93
N TYR A 20 16.62 -12.10 -13.30
CA TYR A 20 17.43 -11.03 -12.69
C TYR A 20 17.09 -9.58 -13.08
N ASP A 21 16.01 -9.04 -12.55
CA ASP A 21 15.63 -7.64 -12.69
C ASP A 21 16.04 -6.88 -11.42
N ILE A 22 17.14 -6.13 -11.51
CA ILE A 22 17.78 -5.44 -10.38
C ILE A 22 16.88 -4.43 -9.68
N PRO A 23 16.07 -3.60 -10.37
CA PRO A 23 15.12 -2.70 -9.70
C PRO A 23 14.11 -3.41 -8.82
N LYS A 24 13.58 -4.55 -9.28
CA LYS A 24 12.63 -5.37 -8.50
C LYS A 24 13.26 -6.02 -7.28
N ALA A 25 14.56 -6.32 -7.31
CA ALA A 25 15.27 -6.88 -6.18
C ALA A 25 15.34 -5.93 -4.98
N HIS A 26 15.37 -4.62 -5.19
CA HIS A 26 15.34 -3.62 -4.12
C HIS A 26 13.98 -3.57 -3.40
N LEU A 27 12.87 -3.56 -4.16
CA LEU A 27 11.51 -3.62 -3.60
C LEU A 27 11.28 -4.89 -2.78
N LEU A 28 11.81 -6.01 -3.29
CA LEU A 28 11.78 -7.29 -2.58
C LEU A 28 12.58 -7.26 -1.28
N ALA A 29 13.76 -6.66 -1.30
CA ALA A 29 14.62 -6.57 -0.13
C ALA A 29 13.97 -5.74 0.98
N GLY A 30 13.35 -4.62 0.66
CA GLY A 30 12.63 -3.78 1.63
C GLY A 30 11.51 -4.54 2.31
N VAL A 31 10.56 -5.05 1.53
CA VAL A 31 9.39 -5.75 2.06
C VAL A 31 9.76 -7.03 2.83
N MET A 32 10.72 -7.80 2.34
CA MET A 32 11.01 -9.13 2.89
C MET A 32 12.10 -9.17 3.94
N LEU A 33 13.24 -8.54 3.65
CA LEU A 33 14.43 -8.66 4.50
C LEU A 33 14.43 -7.65 5.63
N LEU A 34 13.85 -6.47 5.40
CA LEU A 34 13.80 -5.39 6.37
C LEU A 34 12.47 -5.34 7.13
N ASP A 35 11.47 -6.14 6.73
CA ASP A 35 10.10 -6.10 7.27
C ASP A 35 9.54 -4.66 7.28
N GLU A 36 9.73 -3.96 6.18
CA GLU A 36 9.46 -2.54 6.01
C GLU A 36 8.03 -2.17 6.44
N TYR A 37 7.07 -3.08 6.20
CA TYR A 37 5.67 -2.93 6.61
C TYR A 37 5.29 -3.71 7.87
N ARG A 38 6.25 -4.25 8.62
CA ARG A 38 6.06 -5.02 9.86
C ARG A 38 5.11 -6.21 9.75
N LEU A 39 5.10 -6.88 8.60
CA LEU A 39 4.28 -8.07 8.38
C LEU A 39 4.69 -9.25 9.26
N TYR A 40 6.00 -9.40 9.52
CA TYR A 40 6.48 -10.42 10.47
C TYR A 40 6.09 -10.10 11.91
N GLN A 41 6.09 -8.83 12.31
CA GLN A 41 5.62 -8.44 13.63
C GLN A 41 4.13 -8.76 13.81
N TRP A 42 3.30 -8.52 12.77
CA TRP A 42 1.91 -8.94 12.79
C TRP A 42 1.78 -10.48 12.88
N LEU A 43 2.54 -11.23 12.09
CA LEU A 43 2.55 -12.69 12.10
C LEU A 43 2.94 -13.25 13.49
N GLU A 44 3.94 -12.66 14.13
CA GLU A 44 4.41 -13.07 15.47
C GLU A 44 3.41 -12.75 16.58
N SER A 45 2.54 -11.76 16.37
CA SER A 45 1.45 -11.45 17.30
C SER A 45 0.41 -12.56 17.39
N GLY A 46 0.40 -13.51 16.47
CA GLY A 46 -0.59 -14.59 16.36
C GLY A 46 -1.98 -14.14 15.92
N ARG A 47 -2.14 -12.87 15.55
CA ARG A 47 -3.42 -12.36 15.04
C ARG A 47 -3.70 -12.89 13.64
N PRO A 48 -4.96 -13.14 13.29
CA PRO A 48 -5.33 -13.49 11.91
C PRO A 48 -5.12 -12.28 10.99
N ALA A 49 -4.91 -12.54 9.70
CA ALA A 49 -5.00 -11.55 8.65
C ALA A 49 -5.89 -12.12 7.55
N GLN A 50 -7.19 -11.93 7.69
CA GLN A 50 -8.21 -12.44 6.76
C GLN A 50 -8.53 -11.42 5.66
N THR A 51 -8.55 -10.15 6.02
CA THR A 51 -8.86 -9.04 5.10
C THR A 51 -7.71 -8.05 5.10
N ILE A 52 -7.08 -7.90 3.95
CA ILE A 52 -5.94 -7.02 3.74
C ILE A 52 -6.28 -6.04 2.62
N VAL A 53 -5.94 -4.77 2.82
CA VAL A 53 -6.07 -3.74 1.79
C VAL A 53 -4.71 -3.13 1.53
N ASP A 54 -4.33 -3.07 0.25
CA ASP A 54 -3.04 -2.56 -0.23
C ASP A 54 -3.30 -1.36 -1.16
N VAL A 55 -2.97 -0.16 -0.73
CA VAL A 55 -3.09 1.06 -1.54
C VAL A 55 -1.70 1.49 -1.99
N GLY A 56 -1.51 1.53 -3.31
CA GLY A 56 -0.20 1.64 -3.95
C GLY A 56 0.45 0.27 -4.11
N GLY A 57 -0.23 -0.64 -4.83
CA GLY A 57 0.22 -2.03 -4.97
C GLY A 57 1.48 -2.22 -5.79
N HIS A 58 1.81 -1.26 -6.65
CA HIS A 58 2.95 -1.27 -7.55
C HIS A 58 3.08 -2.62 -8.30
N TYR A 59 4.20 -3.32 -8.21
CA TYR A 59 4.40 -4.65 -8.81
C TYR A 59 3.89 -5.81 -7.95
N GLY A 60 3.23 -5.54 -6.82
CA GLY A 60 2.60 -6.56 -5.97
C GLY A 60 3.50 -7.19 -4.92
N SER A 61 4.63 -6.57 -4.57
CA SER A 61 5.57 -7.12 -3.58
C SER A 61 4.92 -7.31 -2.21
N PHE A 62 4.22 -6.29 -1.70
CA PHE A 62 3.49 -6.38 -0.44
C PHE A 62 2.38 -7.43 -0.51
N THR A 63 1.54 -7.36 -1.55
CA THR A 63 0.42 -8.30 -1.74
C THR A 63 0.91 -9.75 -1.82
N ALA A 64 1.96 -10.03 -2.59
CA ALA A 64 2.51 -11.38 -2.70
C ALA A 64 3.08 -11.87 -1.36
N MET A 65 3.77 -11.01 -0.61
CA MET A 65 4.27 -11.36 0.72
C MET A 65 3.13 -11.64 1.69
N ALA A 66 2.10 -10.79 1.71
CA ALA A 66 0.90 -11.00 2.52
C ALA A 66 0.25 -12.36 2.20
N LYS A 67 0.08 -12.71 0.94
CA LYS A 67 -0.48 -14.00 0.50
C LYS A 67 0.40 -15.21 0.84
N ILE A 68 1.71 -15.05 0.90
CA ILE A 68 2.61 -16.10 1.36
C ILE A 68 2.47 -16.33 2.87
N LEU A 69 2.33 -15.25 3.64
CA LEU A 69 2.17 -15.32 5.09
C LEU A 69 0.77 -15.82 5.49
N TRP A 70 -0.26 -15.35 4.79
CA TRP A 70 -1.67 -15.68 5.04
C TRP A 70 -2.36 -16.14 3.74
N PRO A 71 -2.18 -17.40 3.33
CA PRO A 71 -2.68 -17.92 2.05
C PRO A 71 -4.20 -17.78 1.87
N GLU A 72 -4.97 -17.85 2.96
CA GLU A 72 -6.43 -17.79 2.95
C GLU A 72 -6.99 -16.36 3.02
N SER A 73 -6.13 -15.35 3.16
CA SER A 73 -6.57 -13.94 3.22
C SER A 73 -7.22 -13.50 1.90
N THR A 74 -8.13 -12.56 2.00
CA THR A 74 -8.54 -11.74 0.86
C THR A 74 -7.71 -10.46 0.83
N VAL A 75 -7.21 -10.10 -0.34
CA VAL A 75 -6.41 -8.88 -0.54
C VAL A 75 -7.06 -8.04 -1.63
N ARG A 76 -7.40 -6.79 -1.29
CA ARG A 76 -7.89 -5.79 -2.24
C ARG A 76 -6.79 -4.76 -2.48
N VAL A 77 -6.37 -4.63 -3.75
CA VAL A 77 -5.20 -3.83 -4.13
C VAL A 77 -5.63 -2.71 -5.06
N TYR A 78 -5.15 -1.50 -4.80
CA TYR A 78 -5.33 -0.34 -5.66
C TYR A 78 -3.99 0.06 -6.25
N GLU A 79 -3.91 0.05 -7.59
CA GLU A 79 -2.72 0.46 -8.33
C GLU A 79 -3.14 1.24 -9.58
N PRO A 80 -2.85 2.55 -9.65
CA PRO A 80 -3.29 3.38 -10.76
C PRO A 80 -2.51 3.16 -12.06
N HIS A 81 -1.19 2.88 -11.98
CA HIS A 81 -0.36 2.76 -13.16
C HIS A 81 -0.66 1.46 -13.93
N PRO A 82 -1.13 1.52 -15.20
CA PRO A 82 -1.62 0.33 -15.90
C PRO A 82 -0.57 -0.77 -16.07
N TYR A 83 0.68 -0.39 -16.32
CA TYR A 83 1.76 -1.36 -16.44
C TYR A 83 2.05 -2.04 -15.11
N SER A 84 2.17 -1.27 -14.02
CA SER A 84 2.38 -1.82 -12.66
C SER A 84 1.25 -2.74 -12.26
N ALA A 85 -0.01 -2.34 -12.49
CA ALA A 85 -1.17 -3.19 -12.22
C ALA A 85 -1.12 -4.51 -13.00
N SER A 86 -0.70 -4.49 -14.27
CA SER A 86 -0.57 -5.72 -15.07
C SER A 86 0.53 -6.65 -14.56
N GLN A 87 1.65 -6.10 -14.05
CA GLN A 87 2.70 -6.88 -13.41
C GLN A 87 2.22 -7.45 -12.07
N LEU A 88 1.49 -6.66 -11.27
CA LEU A 88 0.88 -7.10 -10.03
C LEU A 88 -0.05 -8.28 -10.26
N GLU A 89 -0.98 -8.19 -11.22
CA GLU A 89 -1.87 -9.30 -11.60
C GLU A 89 -1.09 -10.56 -11.97
N ARG A 90 -0.02 -10.41 -12.77
CA ARG A 90 0.83 -11.53 -13.15
C ARG A 90 1.55 -12.15 -11.95
N HIS A 91 2.10 -11.32 -11.04
CA HIS A 91 2.84 -11.80 -9.88
C HIS A 91 1.95 -12.45 -8.82
N THR A 92 0.68 -12.11 -8.81
CA THR A 92 -0.30 -12.63 -7.85
C THR A 92 -1.26 -13.66 -8.42
N ALA A 93 -1.10 -14.02 -9.70
CA ALA A 93 -2.01 -14.92 -10.43
C ALA A 93 -2.20 -16.31 -9.79
N GLU A 94 -1.20 -16.80 -9.06
CA GLU A 94 -1.26 -18.08 -8.36
C GLU A 94 -2.03 -18.02 -7.03
N PHE A 95 -2.34 -16.82 -6.52
CA PHE A 95 -3.03 -16.65 -5.25
C PHE A 95 -4.53 -16.48 -5.44
N ASN A 96 -5.30 -17.26 -4.70
CA ASN A 96 -6.75 -17.03 -4.59
C ASN A 96 -7.03 -15.81 -3.71
N GLY A 97 -8.14 -15.10 -3.97
CA GLY A 97 -8.61 -14.02 -3.10
C GLY A 97 -7.88 -12.68 -3.26
N VAL A 98 -7.09 -12.48 -4.33
CA VAL A 98 -6.54 -11.18 -4.70
C VAL A 98 -7.49 -10.50 -5.69
N THR A 99 -7.85 -9.24 -5.42
CA THR A 99 -8.65 -8.39 -6.30
C THR A 99 -7.86 -7.13 -6.62
N VAL A 100 -7.45 -6.96 -7.85
CA VAL A 100 -6.72 -5.79 -8.32
C VAL A 100 -7.68 -4.76 -8.90
N ILE A 101 -7.59 -3.53 -8.41
CA ILE A 101 -8.32 -2.36 -8.87
C ILE A 101 -7.32 -1.45 -9.57
N ASN A 102 -7.29 -1.49 -10.91
CA ASN A 102 -6.44 -0.58 -11.67
C ASN A 102 -7.05 0.82 -11.69
N ALA A 103 -6.94 1.51 -10.58
CA ALA A 103 -7.42 2.87 -10.37
C ALA A 103 -6.69 3.52 -9.20
N ALA A 104 -6.64 4.85 -9.22
CA ALA A 104 -6.20 5.66 -8.10
C ALA A 104 -7.25 5.64 -6.98
N ALA A 105 -6.82 5.31 -5.77
CA ALA A 105 -7.62 5.47 -4.57
C ALA A 105 -7.66 6.96 -4.19
N MET A 106 -8.83 7.57 -4.26
CA MET A 106 -9.00 9.01 -4.09
C MET A 106 -9.90 9.32 -2.89
N PRO A 107 -9.75 10.51 -2.27
CA PRO A 107 -10.61 10.94 -1.19
C PRO A 107 -12.05 11.17 -1.66
N MET A 108 -13.00 11.17 -0.71
CA MET A 108 -14.43 11.34 -0.98
C MET A 108 -14.79 12.67 -1.63
N SER A 109 -13.97 13.69 -1.42
CA SER A 109 -14.11 15.02 -2.06
C SER A 109 -13.76 15.01 -3.55
N TYR A 110 -13.07 13.97 -4.03
CA TYR A 110 -12.71 13.83 -5.43
C TYR A 110 -13.89 13.30 -6.23
N THR A 111 -14.38 14.07 -7.21
CA THR A 111 -15.60 13.75 -7.97
C THR A 111 -15.37 13.26 -9.38
N GLU A 112 -14.13 13.42 -9.89
CA GLU A 112 -13.79 13.02 -11.24
C GLU A 112 -13.62 11.50 -11.33
N THR A 113 -13.89 10.93 -12.48
CA THR A 113 -13.72 9.50 -12.77
C THR A 113 -12.31 9.11 -13.16
N ASN A 114 -11.49 10.09 -13.49
CA ASN A 114 -10.08 9.93 -13.85
C ASN A 114 -9.23 10.87 -13.00
N ALA A 115 -7.98 10.48 -12.79
CA ALA A 115 -6.97 11.28 -12.13
C ALA A 115 -5.72 11.37 -13.00
N GLN A 116 -4.93 12.42 -12.82
CA GLN A 116 -3.63 12.56 -13.48
C GLN A 116 -2.56 11.91 -12.60
N LEU A 117 -1.89 10.91 -13.16
CA LEU A 117 -0.73 10.25 -12.58
C LEU A 117 0.53 10.85 -13.24
N TYR A 118 1.36 11.47 -12.44
CA TYR A 118 2.64 12.04 -12.86
C TYR A 118 3.73 10.99 -12.70
N LEU A 119 4.35 10.59 -13.82
CA LEU A 119 5.37 9.55 -13.82
C LEU A 119 6.71 10.13 -13.37
N SER A 120 7.36 9.43 -12.44
CA SER A 120 8.75 9.74 -12.11
C SER A 120 9.65 9.44 -13.30
N THR A 121 10.53 10.38 -13.65
CA THR A 121 11.57 10.20 -14.69
C THR A 121 12.85 9.60 -14.12
N ASP A 122 12.94 9.47 -12.80
CA ASP A 122 14.08 8.86 -12.13
C ASP A 122 14.05 7.33 -12.27
N ALA A 123 15.18 6.70 -12.05
CA ALA A 123 15.31 5.23 -12.09
C ALA A 123 14.45 4.49 -11.04
N ASN A 124 13.72 5.22 -10.21
CA ASN A 124 12.78 4.73 -9.21
C ASN A 124 11.35 4.85 -9.75
N ASP A 125 10.89 3.82 -10.46
CA ASP A 125 9.52 3.74 -11.01
C ASP A 125 8.44 3.53 -9.93
N GLY A 126 8.78 3.54 -8.65
CA GLY A 126 7.83 3.53 -7.52
C GLY A 126 7.30 4.90 -7.13
N ALA A 127 7.95 6.00 -7.52
CA ALA A 127 7.64 7.36 -7.06
C ALA A 127 6.68 8.13 -8.00
N HIS A 128 5.62 7.48 -8.48
CA HIS A 128 4.59 8.13 -9.32
C HIS A 128 3.56 8.83 -8.44
N THR A 129 3.34 10.14 -8.61
CA THR A 129 2.44 10.93 -7.76
C THR A 129 1.10 11.22 -8.41
N ILE A 130 0.04 11.34 -7.60
CA ILE A 130 -1.29 11.74 -8.06
C ILE A 130 -1.60 13.17 -7.61
N GLY A 131 -2.01 14.01 -8.58
CA GLY A 131 -2.49 15.36 -8.30
C GLY A 131 -1.43 16.37 -7.89
N ILE A 132 -0.19 15.96 -7.68
CA ILE A 132 0.95 16.84 -7.37
C ILE A 132 1.92 16.77 -8.52
N ALA A 133 1.93 17.82 -9.36
CA ALA A 133 2.91 17.91 -10.43
C ALA A 133 4.33 18.02 -9.84
N PRO A 134 5.29 17.19 -10.30
CA PRO A 134 6.68 17.37 -9.91
C PRO A 134 7.18 18.77 -10.34
N SER A 135 8.19 19.27 -9.66
CA SER A 135 8.80 20.57 -9.95
C SER A 135 9.55 20.62 -11.31
N SER A 136 9.78 19.46 -11.94
CA SER A 136 10.40 19.35 -13.26
C SER A 136 9.34 19.45 -14.37
N SER A 137 9.62 20.25 -15.41
CA SER A 137 8.72 20.46 -16.56
C SER A 137 8.59 19.25 -17.50
N ASP A 138 9.38 18.19 -17.32
CA ASP A 138 9.54 17.08 -18.27
C ASP A 138 8.95 15.76 -17.71
N CYS A 139 7.87 15.86 -16.96
CA CYS A 139 7.17 14.71 -16.38
C CYS A 139 6.12 14.20 -17.38
N GLU A 140 6.12 12.92 -17.66
CA GLU A 140 5.04 12.26 -18.39
C GLU A 140 3.80 12.16 -17.50
N VAL A 141 2.62 12.43 -18.08
CA VAL A 141 1.35 12.42 -17.36
C VAL A 141 0.44 11.40 -18.02
N LEU A 142 -0.12 10.48 -17.20
CA LEU A 142 -1.13 9.54 -17.64
C LEU A 142 -2.49 9.87 -17.03
N ASP A 143 -3.55 9.80 -17.84
CA ASP A 143 -4.91 9.74 -17.35
C ASP A 143 -5.22 8.31 -16.88
N VAL A 144 -5.49 8.16 -15.58
CA VAL A 144 -5.81 6.89 -14.95
C VAL A 144 -7.21 6.94 -14.34
N LYS A 145 -7.86 5.81 -14.23
CA LYS A 145 -9.15 5.71 -13.51
C LYS A 145 -8.97 6.10 -12.05
N SER A 146 -10.01 6.65 -11.46
CA SER A 146 -10.08 6.94 -10.02
C SER A 146 -11.29 6.27 -9.39
N VAL A 147 -11.15 5.89 -8.11
CA VAL A 147 -12.25 5.42 -7.26
C VAL A 147 -12.20 6.14 -5.93
N ARG A 148 -13.37 6.53 -5.41
CA ARG A 148 -13.45 7.08 -4.04
C ARG A 148 -13.26 5.94 -3.05
N PHE A 149 -12.14 5.93 -2.37
CA PHE A 149 -11.66 4.80 -1.58
C PHE A 149 -12.68 4.32 -0.54
N VAL A 150 -13.17 5.22 0.31
CA VAL A 150 -14.17 4.87 1.34
C VAL A 150 -15.47 4.39 0.73
N ALA A 151 -15.94 5.02 -0.37
CA ALA A 151 -17.14 4.58 -1.07
C ALA A 151 -17.01 3.19 -1.69
N ASP A 152 -15.83 2.87 -2.22
CA ASP A 152 -15.56 1.55 -2.78
C ASP A 152 -15.53 0.46 -1.70
N LEU A 153 -14.93 0.74 -0.54
CA LEU A 153 -14.99 -0.16 0.63
C LEU A 153 -16.43 -0.34 1.13
N GLN A 154 -17.24 0.72 1.13
CA GLN A 154 -18.64 0.65 1.52
C GLN A 154 -19.46 -0.17 0.53
N ALA A 155 -19.19 -0.06 -0.77
CA ALA A 155 -19.88 -0.81 -1.81
C ALA A 155 -19.67 -2.34 -1.70
N ILE A 156 -18.56 -2.78 -1.13
CA ILE A 156 -18.29 -4.20 -0.84
C ILE A 156 -18.69 -4.64 0.57
N GLY A 157 -19.49 -3.83 1.28
CA GLY A 157 -20.05 -4.16 2.59
C GLY A 157 -19.25 -3.70 3.79
N SER A 158 -18.34 -2.75 3.64
CA SER A 158 -17.53 -2.19 4.74
C SER A 158 -16.83 -3.28 5.58
N PRO A 159 -15.99 -4.13 5.00
CA PRO A 159 -15.35 -5.21 5.75
C PRO A 159 -14.46 -4.65 6.86
N ALA A 160 -14.34 -5.38 7.96
CA ALA A 160 -13.24 -5.16 8.90
C ALA A 160 -11.92 -5.46 8.20
N ILE A 161 -10.91 -4.64 8.43
CA ILE A 161 -9.59 -4.74 7.80
C ILE A 161 -8.57 -5.09 8.87
N ASP A 162 -7.92 -6.24 8.72
CA ASP A 162 -6.85 -6.64 9.63
C ASP A 162 -5.57 -5.84 9.38
N ILE A 163 -5.21 -5.67 8.10
CA ILE A 163 -4.02 -4.92 7.69
C ILE A 163 -4.38 -3.96 6.54
N LEU A 164 -4.13 -2.68 6.74
CA LEU A 164 -4.21 -1.63 5.72
C LEU A 164 -2.80 -1.11 5.43
N LYS A 165 -2.30 -1.31 4.21
CA LYS A 165 -1.09 -0.64 3.73
C LYS A 165 -1.47 0.60 2.96
N LEU A 166 -0.83 1.71 3.28
CA LEU A 166 -0.94 3.00 2.60
C LEU A 166 0.45 3.49 2.19
N ASP A 167 0.71 3.43 0.92
CA ASP A 167 1.95 3.91 0.30
C ASP A 167 1.60 4.28 -1.13
N CYS A 168 1.05 5.47 -1.29
CA CYS A 168 0.42 5.96 -2.51
C CYS A 168 0.85 7.38 -2.89
N GLU A 169 2.08 7.71 -2.49
CA GLU A 169 2.83 8.87 -2.96
C GLU A 169 2.10 10.21 -2.78
N GLY A 170 1.56 10.41 -1.56
CA GLY A 170 1.02 11.68 -1.09
C GLY A 170 -0.49 11.72 -0.83
N MET A 171 -1.24 10.65 -1.09
CA MET A 171 -2.68 10.59 -0.77
C MET A 171 -2.97 10.04 0.64
N GLU A 172 -2.00 9.53 1.37
CA GLU A 172 -2.16 8.81 2.64
C GLU A 172 -2.96 9.61 3.66
N SER A 173 -2.58 10.88 3.87
CA SER A 173 -3.27 11.72 4.86
C SER A 173 -4.72 11.99 4.49
N ALA A 174 -5.01 12.25 3.22
CA ALA A 174 -6.37 12.53 2.75
C ALA A 174 -7.28 11.30 2.86
N LEU A 175 -6.75 10.11 2.54
CA LEU A 175 -7.50 8.86 2.68
C LEU A 175 -7.79 8.54 4.16
N LEU A 176 -6.82 8.73 5.06
CA LEU A 176 -7.02 8.53 6.50
C LEU A 176 -8.00 9.54 7.11
N GLU A 177 -7.98 10.80 6.67
CA GLU A 177 -8.96 11.81 7.10
C GLU A 177 -10.38 11.40 6.71
N ASP A 178 -10.59 10.93 5.48
CA ASP A 178 -11.89 10.45 5.01
C ASP A 178 -12.36 9.20 5.76
N MET A 179 -11.46 8.24 6.00
CA MET A 179 -11.76 7.06 6.80
C MET A 179 -12.13 7.43 8.24
N SER A 180 -11.44 8.42 8.82
CA SER A 180 -11.75 8.96 10.15
C SER A 180 -13.13 9.61 10.17
N ALA A 181 -13.42 10.50 9.21
CA ALA A 181 -14.70 11.19 9.09
C ALA A 181 -15.88 10.22 8.89
N ALA A 182 -15.65 9.12 8.18
CA ALA A 182 -16.64 8.05 7.98
C ALA A 182 -16.76 7.10 9.18
N GLY A 183 -15.95 7.25 10.22
CA GLY A 183 -15.85 6.31 11.35
C GLY A 183 -15.24 4.94 10.98
N TYR A 184 -14.67 4.81 9.80
CA TYR A 184 -14.21 3.53 9.27
C TYR A 184 -12.93 3.02 9.95
N LEU A 185 -12.09 3.92 10.49
CA LEU A 185 -10.85 3.55 11.16
C LEU A 185 -11.07 2.63 12.38
N ALA A 186 -12.23 2.68 13.01
CA ALA A 186 -12.58 1.76 14.09
C ALA A 186 -12.64 0.28 13.65
N ASN A 187 -12.74 0.03 12.34
CA ASN A 187 -12.80 -1.31 11.76
C ASN A 187 -11.44 -1.76 11.18
N VAL A 188 -10.35 -1.02 11.43
CA VAL A 188 -9.00 -1.36 10.96
C VAL A 188 -8.12 -1.70 12.16
N ASP A 189 -7.45 -2.86 12.13
CA ASP A 189 -6.64 -3.31 13.27
C ASP A 189 -5.20 -2.80 13.21
N PHE A 190 -4.61 -2.81 12.03
CA PHE A 190 -3.23 -2.36 11.82
C PHE A 190 -3.11 -1.57 10.52
N ILE A 191 -2.42 -0.47 10.58
CA ILE A 191 -2.11 0.38 9.43
C ILE A 191 -0.59 0.50 9.34
N CYS A 192 -0.04 0.22 8.17
CA CYS A 192 1.36 0.43 7.84
C CYS A 192 1.46 1.24 6.55
N GLY A 193 2.50 2.04 6.41
CA GLY A 193 2.68 2.81 5.20
C GLY A 193 3.81 3.79 5.25
N GLU A 194 3.94 4.55 4.19
CA GLU A 194 4.83 5.68 4.10
C GLU A 194 4.04 6.99 4.22
N TRP A 195 4.68 8.03 4.71
CA TRP A 195 4.18 9.39 4.66
C TRP A 195 5.04 10.20 3.70
N HIS A 196 4.40 10.99 2.86
CA HIS A 196 5.04 11.85 1.87
C HIS A 196 4.72 13.31 2.17
N GLY A 197 5.79 14.14 2.26
CA GLY A 197 5.69 15.53 2.70
C GLY A 197 5.52 15.70 4.21
N PHE A 198 6.33 16.57 4.82
CA PHE A 198 6.29 16.81 6.28
C PHE A 198 4.93 17.30 6.77
N GLU A 199 4.16 17.97 5.93
CA GLU A 199 2.81 18.46 6.21
C GLU A 199 1.78 17.35 6.36
N SER A 200 2.05 16.15 5.84
CA SER A 200 1.16 14.99 5.98
C SER A 200 1.18 14.41 7.40
N ILE A 201 2.30 14.51 8.11
CA ILE A 201 2.49 13.91 9.45
C ILE A 201 1.42 14.35 10.45
N PRO A 202 1.20 15.66 10.72
CA PRO A 202 0.19 16.07 11.69
C PRO A 202 -1.22 15.68 11.28
N ARG A 203 -1.49 15.60 9.99
CA ARG A 203 -2.79 15.15 9.46
C ARG A 203 -3.03 13.67 9.71
N ILE A 204 -2.03 12.82 9.45
CA ILE A 204 -2.06 11.38 9.74
C ILE A 204 -2.27 11.15 11.24
N GLU A 205 -1.47 11.81 12.09
CA GLU A 205 -1.59 11.71 13.55
C GLU A 205 -2.98 12.13 14.04
N ALA A 206 -3.52 13.24 13.53
CA ALA A 206 -4.83 13.72 13.89
C ALA A 206 -5.94 12.74 13.48
N ALA A 207 -5.90 12.21 12.25
CA ALA A 207 -6.88 11.25 11.76
C ALA A 207 -6.92 9.97 12.61
N LEU A 208 -5.76 9.48 13.05
CA LEU A 208 -5.61 8.24 13.80
C LEU A 208 -5.78 8.40 15.32
N SER A 209 -5.75 9.63 15.84
CA SER A 209 -5.66 9.94 17.27
C SER A 209 -6.71 9.30 18.16
N GLN A 210 -7.92 9.07 17.64
CA GLN A 210 -9.04 8.52 18.42
C GLN A 210 -9.06 6.99 18.45
N THR A 211 -8.47 6.35 17.46
CA THR A 211 -8.62 4.91 17.24
C THR A 211 -7.33 4.13 17.37
N HIS A 212 -6.19 4.74 17.05
CA HIS A 212 -4.91 4.06 16.95
C HIS A 212 -3.82 4.70 17.81
N SER A 213 -2.84 3.88 18.18
CA SER A 213 -1.54 4.32 18.67
C SER A 213 -0.59 4.34 17.49
N VAL A 214 0.05 5.49 17.23
CA VAL A 214 0.91 5.70 16.06
C VAL A 214 2.37 5.67 16.46
N GLU A 215 3.14 4.85 15.76
CA GLU A 215 4.60 4.88 15.74
C GLU A 215 5.06 5.40 14.39
N ARG A 216 6.06 6.27 14.39
CA ARG A 216 6.64 6.81 13.16
C ARG A 216 8.15 6.75 13.19
N PHE A 217 8.72 6.56 12.02
CA PHE A 217 10.15 6.65 11.79
C PHE A 217 10.42 7.84 10.87
N ARG A 218 11.32 8.71 11.31
CA ARG A 218 11.78 9.84 10.49
C ARG A 218 12.99 9.37 9.68
N HIS A 219 12.92 9.64 8.38
CA HIS A 219 14.10 9.74 7.55
C HIS A 219 14.55 11.20 7.44
N GLU A 220 15.77 11.44 6.99
CA GLU A 220 16.28 12.79 6.69
C GLU A 220 15.58 13.43 5.49
N TRP A 221 14.86 12.63 4.70
CA TRP A 221 14.10 13.01 3.53
C TRP A 221 12.63 13.34 3.88
N PRO A 222 11.90 14.06 2.99
CA PRO A 222 10.49 14.41 3.23
C PRO A 222 9.51 13.24 3.06
N HIS A 223 9.95 12.04 3.40
CA HIS A 223 9.15 10.81 3.48
C HIS A 223 9.66 9.91 4.61
N GLY A 224 8.86 8.94 5.01
CA GLY A 224 9.23 7.94 6.01
C GLY A 224 8.07 7.03 6.36
N ALA A 225 8.36 5.97 7.13
CA ALA A 225 7.35 4.98 7.51
C ALA A 225 6.53 5.39 8.73
N PHE A 226 5.28 4.95 8.77
CA PHE A 226 4.44 5.01 9.96
C PHE A 226 3.70 3.67 10.17
N PHE A 227 3.41 3.38 11.43
CA PHE A 227 2.68 2.20 11.86
C PHE A 227 1.65 2.59 12.90
N ALA A 228 0.43 2.09 12.77
CA ALA A 228 -0.65 2.42 13.68
C ALA A 228 -1.41 1.16 14.09
N TRP A 229 -1.51 0.94 15.38
CA TRP A 229 -2.17 -0.20 16.01
C TRP A 229 -3.46 0.25 16.67
N ARG A 230 -4.56 -0.45 16.40
CA ARG A 230 -5.83 -0.20 17.07
C ARG A 230 -5.66 -0.35 18.60
N ARG A 231 -6.18 0.61 19.33
CA ARG A 231 -6.17 0.64 20.81
C ARG A 231 -7.12 -0.36 21.43
#